data_5926ed9fe61c71f9bc3deccbf1dda8a7
#
_entry.id   5926ed9fe61c71f9bc3deccbf1dda8a7
#
_cell.length_a   1.000
_cell.length_b   1.000
_cell.length_c   1.000
_cell.angle_alpha   90.00
_cell.angle_beta   90.00
_cell.angle_gamma   90.00
#
_symmetry.space_group_name_H-M   'P 1'
#
loop_
_entity.id
_entity.type
_entity.pdbx_description
1 polymer ?
#
loop_
_entity_poly.entity_id
_entity_poly.type
_entity_poly.pdbx_seq_one_letter_code
_entity_poly.pdbx_strand_id
1 'polypeptide(L)'
;MPDQPDPERKAPLPVPEPVRIPPPNSVLVVFTTLPDEETANEIADALVGEHLAACVTLMAPSRSLYRWRGEVEEAEEVPLLIKTAADRYPALQARLKELHPYDVPEILAWRPDAGWPGYADWVIAETRAPRRWPR
;
A
#
# COMPACT_ATOMS: atom_id res chain seq x y z
N MET A 1 39.07 -8.53 16.39
CA MET A 1 39.59 -9.43 15.34
C MET A 1 38.63 -9.38 14.16
N PRO A 2 39.12 -9.06 12.96
CA PRO A 2 38.27 -9.15 11.80
C PRO A 2 37.82 -10.61 11.62
N ASP A 3 36.53 -10.78 11.29
CA ASP A 3 35.96 -12.10 11.01
C ASP A 3 36.74 -12.76 9.89
N GLN A 4 37.39 -13.89 10.21
CA GLN A 4 37.98 -14.72 9.19
C GLN A 4 36.87 -15.54 8.53
N PRO A 5 36.84 -15.63 7.20
CA PRO A 5 35.84 -16.45 6.54
C PRO A 5 35.97 -17.90 6.97
N ASP A 6 34.89 -18.48 7.44
CA ASP A 6 34.80 -19.89 7.78
C ASP A 6 34.98 -20.72 6.50
N PRO A 7 36.02 -21.55 6.41
CA PRO A 7 36.28 -22.34 5.21
C PRO A 7 35.20 -23.40 4.93
N GLU A 8 34.33 -23.71 5.91
CA GLU A 8 33.23 -24.64 5.74
C GLU A 8 31.93 -23.95 5.39
N ARG A 9 31.90 -22.62 5.42
CA ARG A 9 30.73 -21.85 5.08
C ARG A 9 30.48 -21.91 3.57
N LYS A 10 29.37 -22.55 3.18
CA LYS A 10 28.95 -22.58 1.79
C LYS A 10 28.70 -21.15 1.29
N ALA A 11 29.15 -20.84 0.09
CA ALA A 11 28.82 -19.59 -0.55
C ALA A 11 27.28 -19.42 -0.61
N PRO A 12 26.75 -18.21 -0.32
CA PRO A 12 25.31 -17.99 -0.42
C PRO A 12 24.87 -18.26 -1.86
N LEU A 13 23.68 -18.88 -2.00
CA LEU A 13 23.08 -19.10 -3.31
C LEU A 13 22.89 -17.74 -4.00
N PRO A 14 23.12 -17.64 -5.32
CA PRO A 14 22.90 -16.41 -6.04
C PRO A 14 21.42 -15.98 -5.89
N VAL A 15 21.22 -14.73 -5.46
CA VAL A 15 19.87 -14.15 -5.38
C VAL A 15 19.45 -13.78 -6.79
N PRO A 16 18.31 -14.31 -7.29
CA PRO A 16 17.82 -13.90 -8.60
C PRO A 16 17.59 -12.39 -8.65
N GLU A 17 17.87 -11.75 -9.77
CA GLU A 17 17.53 -10.36 -9.93
C GLU A 17 16.01 -10.16 -9.82
N PRO A 18 15.56 -9.15 -9.06
CA PRO A 18 14.14 -8.87 -8.96
C PRO A 18 13.55 -8.44 -10.30
N VAL A 19 12.37 -8.94 -10.60
CA VAL A 19 11.64 -8.54 -11.81
C VAL A 19 11.05 -7.15 -11.61
N ARG A 20 11.47 -6.21 -12.44
CA ARG A 20 10.97 -4.83 -12.40
C ARG A 20 9.59 -4.73 -13.04
N ILE A 21 8.72 -3.94 -12.42
CA ILE A 21 7.42 -3.60 -12.98
C ILE A 21 7.62 -2.36 -13.86
N PRO A 22 7.45 -2.47 -15.19
CA PRO A 22 7.70 -1.33 -16.07
C PRO A 22 6.61 -0.26 -15.97
N PRO A 23 6.98 1.05 -16.07
CA PRO A 23 6.00 2.11 -16.29
C PRO A 23 5.40 2.02 -17.72
N PRO A 24 4.18 2.53 -17.99
CA PRO A 24 3.24 3.16 -17.07
C PRO A 24 2.43 2.17 -16.23
N ASN A 25 2.59 0.88 -16.46
CA ASN A 25 1.86 -0.20 -15.82
C ASN A 25 2.44 -0.54 -14.45
N SER A 26 2.83 0.46 -13.67
CA SER A 26 3.37 0.24 -12.34
C SER A 26 2.29 0.20 -11.30
N VAL A 27 2.57 -0.62 -10.28
CA VAL A 27 1.75 -0.72 -9.08
C VAL A 27 2.31 0.24 -8.03
N LEU A 28 1.44 0.87 -7.27
CA LEU A 28 1.79 1.60 -6.08
C LEU A 28 1.23 0.89 -4.85
N VAL A 29 2.01 0.91 -3.78
CA VAL A 29 1.56 0.53 -2.44
C VAL A 29 1.31 1.82 -1.67
N VAL A 30 0.12 1.96 -1.12
CA VAL A 30 -0.29 3.15 -0.37
C VAL A 30 -0.51 2.76 1.08
N PHE A 31 0.04 3.55 1.98
CA PHE A 31 -0.09 3.34 3.42
C PHE A 31 -0.91 4.46 4.04
N THR A 32 -1.85 4.09 4.90
CA THR A 32 -2.61 5.02 5.73
C THR A 32 -2.94 4.34 7.05
N THR A 33 -3.35 5.13 8.04
CA THR A 33 -3.80 4.61 9.34
C THR A 33 -5.15 5.21 9.68
N LEU A 34 -6.03 4.41 10.28
CA LEU A 34 -7.38 4.80 10.68
C LEU A 34 -7.55 4.64 12.20
N PRO A 35 -8.46 5.40 12.82
CA PRO A 35 -8.62 5.35 14.27
C PRO A 35 -9.23 4.05 14.82
N ASP A 36 -9.96 3.31 13.99
CA ASP A 36 -10.66 2.09 14.42
C ASP A 36 -10.92 1.15 13.23
N GLU A 37 -11.32 -0.08 13.55
CA GLU A 37 -11.59 -1.10 12.55
C GLU A 37 -12.83 -0.79 11.71
N GLU A 38 -13.85 -0.19 12.28
CA GLU A 38 -15.08 0.16 11.56
C GLU A 38 -14.77 1.14 10.42
N THR A 39 -14.06 2.21 10.72
CA THR A 39 -13.65 3.21 9.71
C THR A 39 -12.72 2.59 8.67
N ALA A 40 -11.78 1.75 9.11
CA ALA A 40 -10.87 1.05 8.21
C ALA A 40 -11.62 0.14 7.22
N ASN A 41 -12.60 -0.62 7.70
CA ASN A 41 -13.44 -1.48 6.85
C ASN A 41 -14.26 -0.67 5.86
N GLU A 42 -14.88 0.42 6.29
CA GLU A 42 -15.67 1.30 5.43
C GLU A 42 -14.83 1.88 4.29
N ILE A 43 -13.64 2.36 4.62
CA ILE A 43 -12.72 2.91 3.62
C ILE A 43 -12.23 1.83 2.66
N ALA A 44 -11.84 0.66 3.17
CA ALA A 44 -11.42 -0.46 2.34
C ALA A 44 -12.52 -0.88 1.37
N ASP A 45 -13.76 -1.02 1.83
CA ASP A 45 -14.91 -1.37 1.02
C ASP A 45 -15.17 -0.33 -0.08
N ALA A 46 -15.09 0.95 0.26
CA ALA A 46 -15.28 2.04 -0.70
C ALA A 46 -14.21 2.03 -1.80
N LEU A 47 -12.94 1.93 -1.41
CA LEU A 47 -11.83 1.97 -2.38
C LEU A 47 -11.85 0.78 -3.33
N VAL A 48 -12.11 -0.42 -2.83
CA VAL A 48 -12.21 -1.62 -3.67
C VAL A 48 -13.48 -1.58 -4.50
N GLY A 49 -14.61 -1.23 -3.90
CA GLY A 49 -15.89 -1.14 -4.59
C GLY A 49 -15.91 -0.13 -5.74
N GLU A 50 -15.18 0.97 -5.59
CA GLU A 50 -15.08 2.03 -6.60
C GLU A 50 -13.94 1.79 -7.60
N HIS A 51 -13.27 0.64 -7.57
CA HIS A 51 -12.14 0.30 -8.45
C HIS A 51 -10.94 1.27 -8.34
N LEU A 52 -10.81 1.92 -7.19
CA LEU A 52 -9.65 2.77 -6.91
C LEU A 52 -8.49 1.96 -6.33
N ALA A 53 -8.80 0.84 -5.71
CA ALA A 53 -7.81 -0.12 -5.22
C ALA A 53 -8.17 -1.51 -5.70
N ALA A 54 -7.18 -2.31 -6.03
CA ALA A 54 -7.37 -3.72 -6.35
C ALA A 54 -7.49 -4.55 -5.07
N CYS A 55 -6.79 -4.15 -4.03
CA CYS A 55 -6.70 -4.89 -2.79
C CYS A 55 -6.36 -3.92 -1.65
N VAL A 56 -6.97 -4.13 -0.50
CA VAL A 56 -6.64 -3.45 0.74
C VAL A 56 -6.37 -4.49 1.81
N THR A 57 -5.17 -4.46 2.37
CA THR A 57 -4.82 -5.31 3.50
C THR A 57 -5.01 -4.52 4.78
N LEU A 58 -5.92 -4.98 5.64
CA LEU A 58 -6.13 -4.42 6.97
C LEU A 58 -5.18 -5.11 7.92
N MET A 59 -4.33 -4.33 8.57
CA MET A 59 -3.36 -4.85 9.52
C MET A 59 -3.93 -4.83 10.93
N ALA A 60 -3.30 -5.55 11.85
CA ALA A 60 -3.71 -5.55 13.24
C ALA A 60 -3.55 -4.15 13.85
N PRO A 61 -4.43 -3.78 14.81
CA PRO A 61 -4.28 -2.51 15.52
C PRO A 61 -2.88 -2.33 16.08
N SER A 62 -2.33 -1.14 15.90
CA SER A 62 -0.96 -0.81 16.25
C SER A 62 -0.89 0.49 17.04
N ARG A 63 0.13 0.63 17.87
CA ARG A 63 0.39 1.86 18.60
C ARG A 63 1.20 2.81 17.71
N SER A 64 0.73 4.06 17.62
CA SER A 64 1.47 5.14 16.96
C SER A 64 1.78 6.21 17.98
N LEU A 65 3.03 6.64 18.01
CA LEU A 65 3.46 7.80 18.78
C LEU A 65 3.84 8.89 17.80
N TYR A 66 3.33 10.08 18.00
CA TYR A 66 3.53 11.18 17.05
C TYR A 66 3.49 12.51 17.76
N ARG A 67 4.03 13.53 17.11
CA ARG A 67 4.00 14.88 17.62
C ARG A 67 2.85 15.65 16.97
N TRP A 68 2.03 16.24 17.81
CA TRP A 68 0.90 17.03 17.37
C TRP A 68 0.80 18.28 18.24
N ARG A 69 0.86 19.46 17.60
CA ARG A 69 0.77 20.78 18.28
C ARG A 69 1.73 20.92 19.47
N GLY A 70 2.97 20.45 19.28
CA GLY A 70 4.03 20.56 20.29
C GLY A 70 4.02 19.49 21.37
N GLU A 71 3.02 18.61 21.38
CA GLU A 71 2.89 17.51 22.35
C GLU A 71 3.17 16.18 21.71
N VAL A 72 3.65 15.23 22.51
CA VAL A 72 3.75 13.81 22.08
C VAL A 72 2.45 13.13 22.43
N GLU A 73 1.79 12.63 21.41
CA GLU A 73 0.52 11.90 21.51
C GLU A 73 0.73 10.43 21.24
N GLU A 74 -0.18 9.62 21.75
CA GLU A 74 -0.23 8.18 21.48
C GLU A 74 -1.65 7.81 21.07
N ALA A 75 -1.77 6.99 20.04
CA ALA A 75 -3.04 6.49 19.58
C ALA A 75 -2.92 5.03 19.13
N GLU A 76 -4.01 4.29 19.32
CA GLU A 76 -4.17 3.00 18.66
C GLU A 76 -4.77 3.24 17.29
N GLU A 77 -4.15 2.66 16.27
CA GLU A 77 -4.57 2.86 14.89
C GLU A 77 -4.59 1.54 14.13
N VAL A 78 -5.44 1.46 13.10
CA VAL A 78 -5.50 0.33 12.18
C VAL A 78 -4.81 0.73 10.89
N PRO A 79 -3.62 0.15 10.60
CA PRO A 79 -2.92 0.45 9.36
C PRO A 79 -3.54 -0.28 8.18
N LEU A 80 -3.54 0.38 7.02
CA LEU A 80 -3.93 -0.21 5.74
C LEU A 80 -2.77 -0.19 4.77
N LEU A 81 -2.57 -1.30 4.07
CA LEU A 81 -1.75 -1.37 2.87
C LEU A 81 -2.66 -1.54 1.66
N ILE A 82 -2.64 -0.57 0.78
CA ILE A 82 -3.52 -0.46 -0.37
C ILE A 82 -2.69 -0.69 -1.63
N LYS A 83 -3.16 -1.56 -2.54
CA LYS A 83 -2.48 -1.79 -3.81
C LYS A 83 -3.34 -1.25 -4.94
N THR A 84 -2.73 -0.37 -5.75
CA THR A 84 -3.40 0.29 -6.87
C THR A 84 -2.45 0.48 -8.04
N ALA A 85 -2.99 0.80 -9.20
CA ALA A 85 -2.18 1.19 -10.35
C ALA A 85 -1.71 2.63 -10.21
N ALA A 86 -0.52 2.94 -10.70
CA ALA A 86 0.07 4.28 -10.59
C ALA A 86 -0.82 5.37 -11.20
N ASP A 87 -1.49 5.08 -12.32
CA ASP A 87 -2.38 6.03 -12.98
C ASP A 87 -3.70 6.24 -12.24
N ARG A 88 -4.05 5.37 -11.29
CA ARG A 88 -5.24 5.51 -10.45
C ARG A 88 -4.96 6.21 -9.12
N TYR A 89 -3.70 6.36 -8.78
CA TYR A 89 -3.32 6.91 -7.47
C TYR A 89 -3.86 8.33 -7.21
N PRO A 90 -3.83 9.28 -8.17
CA PRO A 90 -4.39 10.60 -7.90
C PRO A 90 -5.87 10.56 -7.49
N ALA A 91 -6.68 9.75 -8.14
CA ALA A 91 -8.09 9.57 -7.80
C ALA A 91 -8.26 8.86 -6.46
N LEU A 92 -7.43 7.85 -6.16
CA LEU A 92 -7.42 7.16 -4.88
C LEU A 92 -7.08 8.11 -3.74
N GLN A 93 -6.03 8.91 -3.90
CA GLN A 93 -5.61 9.89 -2.88
C GLN A 93 -6.73 10.88 -2.57
N ALA A 94 -7.38 11.42 -3.60
CA ALA A 94 -8.47 12.36 -3.43
C ALA A 94 -9.64 11.73 -2.66
N ARG A 95 -10.01 10.51 -3.02
CA ARG A 95 -11.10 9.79 -2.36
C ARG A 95 -10.76 9.39 -0.93
N LEU A 96 -9.55 8.91 -0.70
CA LEU A 96 -9.07 8.55 0.63
C LEU A 96 -9.06 9.77 1.57
N LYS A 97 -8.58 10.90 1.08
CA LYS A 97 -8.57 12.15 1.85
C LYS A 97 -9.99 12.59 2.20
N GLU A 98 -10.94 12.46 1.27
CA GLU A 98 -12.35 12.80 1.49
C GLU A 98 -13.00 11.92 2.56
N LEU A 99 -12.70 10.62 2.56
CA LEU A 99 -13.26 9.65 3.50
C LEU A 99 -12.54 9.62 4.86
N HIS A 100 -11.31 10.11 4.91
CA HIS A 100 -10.47 10.01 6.08
C HIS A 100 -10.95 10.96 7.19
N PRO A 101 -11.11 10.47 8.44
CA PRO A 101 -11.60 11.31 9.54
C PRO A 101 -10.59 12.32 10.09
N TYR A 102 -9.29 12.17 9.79
CA TYR A 102 -8.26 13.07 10.29
C TYR A 102 -8.14 14.34 9.44
N ASP A 103 -7.82 15.46 10.09
CA ASP A 103 -7.51 16.73 9.41
C ASP A 103 -6.24 16.60 8.55
N VAL A 104 -5.24 15.89 9.06
CA VAL A 104 -3.98 15.66 8.38
C VAL A 104 -3.72 14.15 8.33
N PRO A 105 -4.34 13.44 7.38
CA PRO A 105 -4.15 11.99 7.27
C PRO A 105 -2.76 11.64 6.74
N GLU A 106 -2.18 10.57 7.28
CA GLU A 106 -1.00 9.96 6.67
C GLU A 106 -1.42 9.22 5.41
N ILE A 107 -0.96 9.71 4.28
CA ILE A 107 -1.16 9.06 2.98
C ILE A 107 0.18 9.06 2.28
N LEU A 108 0.85 7.93 2.29
CA LEU A 108 2.15 7.75 1.67
C LEU A 108 2.05 6.67 0.62
N ALA A 109 2.69 6.89 -0.52
CA ALA A 109 2.73 5.90 -1.58
C ALA A 109 4.16 5.71 -2.05
N TRP A 110 4.49 4.48 -2.38
CA TRP A 110 5.79 4.15 -2.96
C TRP A 110 5.62 3.10 -4.04
N ARG A 111 6.59 3.06 -4.93
CA ARG A 111 6.62 2.11 -6.03
C ARG A 111 7.50 0.95 -5.62
N PRO A 112 7.00 -0.30 -5.65
CA PRO A 112 7.86 -1.46 -5.50
C PRO A 112 8.90 -1.50 -6.64
N ASP A 113 10.15 -1.74 -6.31
CA ASP A 113 11.21 -1.88 -7.33
C ASP A 113 11.02 -3.13 -8.17
N ALA A 114 10.38 -4.14 -7.61
CA ALA A 114 10.19 -5.43 -8.25
C ALA A 114 8.90 -6.09 -7.77
N GLY A 115 8.38 -6.97 -8.58
CA GLY A 115 7.22 -7.77 -8.25
C GLY A 115 6.97 -8.82 -9.32
N TRP A 116 6.07 -9.74 -9.02
CA TRP A 116 5.66 -10.73 -10.01
C TRP A 116 4.69 -10.07 -11.02
N PRO A 117 5.00 -10.13 -12.34
CA PRO A 117 4.17 -9.47 -13.35
C PRO A 117 2.70 -9.90 -13.34
N GLY A 118 2.42 -11.17 -13.06
CA GLY A 118 1.04 -11.67 -12.99
C GLY A 118 0.20 -10.93 -11.94
N TYR A 119 0.79 -10.63 -10.78
CA TYR A 119 0.10 -9.85 -9.75
C TYR A 119 -0.07 -8.38 -10.16
N ALA A 120 0.97 -7.78 -10.73
CA ALA A 120 0.91 -6.40 -11.21
C ALA A 120 -0.18 -6.23 -12.29
N ASP A 121 -0.28 -7.15 -13.23
CA ASP A 121 -1.31 -7.14 -14.27
C ASP A 121 -2.71 -7.23 -13.66
N TRP A 122 -2.87 -8.07 -12.63
CA TRP A 122 -4.15 -8.19 -11.92
C TRP A 122 -4.53 -6.88 -11.21
N VAL A 123 -3.59 -6.24 -10.53
CA VAL A 123 -3.83 -4.96 -9.86
C VAL A 123 -4.28 -3.90 -10.87
N ILE A 124 -3.62 -3.83 -12.00
CA ILE A 124 -3.96 -2.88 -13.06
C ILE A 124 -5.36 -3.16 -13.62
N ALA A 125 -5.66 -4.42 -13.91
CA ALA A 125 -6.97 -4.82 -14.46
C ALA A 125 -8.12 -4.47 -13.50
N GLU A 126 -7.94 -4.71 -12.22
CA GLU A 126 -8.99 -4.49 -11.21
C GLU A 126 -9.19 -3.02 -10.82
N THR A 127 -8.28 -2.16 -11.22
CA THR A 127 -8.38 -0.71 -10.97
C THR A 127 -8.82 0.08 -12.20
N ARG A 128 -9.30 -0.59 -13.23
CA ARG A 128 -9.94 0.07 -14.38
C ARG A 128 -11.40 0.36 -14.06
N ALA A 129 -11.91 1.47 -14.61
CA ALA A 129 -13.33 1.76 -14.50
C ALA A 129 -14.13 0.61 -15.12
N PRO A 130 -15.25 0.16 -14.50
CA PRO A 130 -16.06 -0.89 -15.09
C PRO A 130 -16.51 -0.49 -16.50
N ARG A 131 -16.39 -1.46 -17.44
CA ARG A 131 -16.91 -1.25 -18.79
C ARG A 131 -18.41 -1.06 -18.71
N ARG A 132 -18.87 0.07 -19.25
CA ARG A 132 -20.29 0.22 -19.49
C ARG A 132 -20.66 -0.67 -20.67
N TRP A 133 -21.45 -1.68 -20.38
CA TRP A 133 -22.05 -2.47 -21.45
C TRP A 133 -23.07 -1.58 -22.18
N PRO A 134 -23.06 -1.55 -23.51
CA PRO A 134 -24.14 -0.90 -24.22
C PRO A 134 -25.46 -1.59 -23.86
N ARG A 135 -26.41 -0.80 -23.43
CA ARG A 135 -27.75 -1.29 -23.17
C ARG A 135 -28.48 -1.59 -24.47
#